data_73ada3e736a80550eedfb4392f522f82
#
_entry.id   73ada3e736a80550eedfb4392f522f82
#
_cell.length_a   1.000
_cell.length_b   1.000
_cell.length_c   1.000
_cell.angle_alpha   90.00
_cell.angle_beta   90.00
_cell.angle_gamma   90.00
#
_symmetry.space_group_name_H-M   'P 1'
#
loop_
_entity.id
_entity.type
_entity.pdbx_description
1 polymer ?
#
loop_
_entity_poly.entity_id
_entity_poly.type
_entity_poly.pdbx_seq_one_letter_code
_entity_poly.pdbx_strand_id
1 'polypeptide(L)'
;MAKLFHKKVDEQLIAWNYMDLLDRDLSEVQLSVTHRRLDELHPADVADILEQLDPQQRASVFAHLDDSRATEAISEMEDEYQAEFIDDLPDARAAELIGNMDPDDAADIVRDLPYEKAETLLRLMGVEDAAEIRRLLGYKDGTAGGMMTTQFVAVPKTATVADTIEVLRALPEDHPTVHYVYITDEYGKLLGVNSLRTLVLYNADRLMGDIMYDDIISCLPSEEEEDVAADIFKYDIPAMPVVDEHGTLLGIVTTDDAWDAIEDDVAGDKTKMNVLSIAGITVASLMGLFLYSLILLQLAGSLHLGGLHY
;
A
#
# COMPACT_ATOMS: atom_id res chain seq x y z
N MET A 1 9.32 -18.90 -9.47
CA MET A 1 10.05 -19.75 -8.51
C MET A 1 11.36 -19.08 -8.07
N ALA A 2 11.32 -17.76 -7.74
CA ALA A 2 12.48 -16.97 -7.29
C ALA A 2 12.26 -16.25 -5.94
N LYS A 3 11.19 -16.55 -5.21
CA LYS A 3 10.80 -15.88 -3.94
C LYS A 3 11.29 -16.59 -2.66
N LEU A 4 12.39 -17.35 -2.68
CA LEU A 4 12.74 -18.22 -1.55
C LEU A 4 14.09 -17.93 -0.88
N PHE A 5 14.72 -16.78 -1.11
CA PHE A 5 15.97 -16.42 -0.43
C PHE A 5 16.08 -14.93 -0.07
N HIS A 6 15.03 -14.33 0.48
CA HIS A 6 15.23 -13.14 1.32
C HIS A 6 15.60 -13.62 2.72
N LYS A 7 16.88 -13.87 2.91
CA LYS A 7 17.44 -14.02 4.25
C LYS A 7 17.69 -12.59 4.76
N LYS A 8 16.85 -12.12 5.68
CA LYS A 8 17.11 -10.92 6.46
C LYS A 8 18.50 -11.02 7.08
N VAL A 9 19.46 -10.31 6.53
CA VAL A 9 20.80 -10.12 7.10
C VAL A 9 20.91 -8.62 7.34
N ASP A 10 21.05 -8.27 8.63
CA ASP A 10 21.27 -6.94 9.18
C ASP A 10 21.42 -5.73 8.21
N GLU A 11 20.56 -4.78 8.36
CA GLU A 11 20.50 -3.32 8.11
C GLU A 11 21.48 -2.63 7.12
N GLN A 12 22.22 -3.31 6.28
CA GLN A 12 23.13 -2.71 5.28
C GLN A 12 23.42 -3.65 4.11
N LEU A 13 22.43 -4.13 3.38
CA LEU A 13 22.70 -4.95 2.18
C LEU A 13 21.95 -4.38 0.97
N ILE A 14 22.57 -3.42 0.33
CA ILE A 14 22.39 -3.21 -1.10
C ILE A 14 22.65 -4.54 -1.80
N ALA A 15 21.83 -4.91 -2.78
CA ALA A 15 22.06 -6.13 -3.55
C ALA A 15 23.44 -6.04 -4.23
N TRP A 16 24.45 -6.63 -3.64
CA TRP A 16 25.87 -6.60 -4.05
C TRP A 16 26.10 -6.94 -5.52
N ASN A 17 25.10 -7.57 -6.17
CA ASN A 17 25.14 -7.91 -7.59
C ASN A 17 25.07 -6.68 -8.51
N TYR A 18 24.67 -5.51 -8.00
CA TYR A 18 24.50 -4.27 -8.75
C TYR A 18 25.57 -3.21 -8.43
N MET A 19 26.54 -3.55 -7.57
CA MET A 19 27.59 -2.63 -7.13
C MET A 19 28.96 -3.11 -7.57
N ASP A 20 29.70 -2.25 -8.24
CA ASP A 20 31.14 -2.42 -8.46
C ASP A 20 31.91 -1.65 -7.38
N LEU A 21 32.69 -2.37 -6.57
CA LEU A 21 33.62 -1.78 -5.62
C LEU A 21 34.80 -1.18 -6.37
N LEU A 22 34.87 0.14 -6.45
CA LEU A 22 35.91 0.86 -7.17
C LEU A 22 37.17 1.15 -6.34
N ASP A 23 37.11 1.05 -5.02
CA ASP A 23 38.29 1.27 -4.19
C ASP A 23 38.29 0.42 -2.90
N ARG A 24 39.51 0.12 -2.42
CA ARG A 24 39.73 -0.72 -1.23
C ARG A 24 39.36 -0.05 0.11
N ASP A 25 39.06 1.23 0.11
CA ASP A 25 38.76 2.02 1.30
C ASP A 25 37.26 2.27 1.57
N LEU A 26 36.34 1.57 0.88
CA LEU A 26 34.89 1.61 1.12
C LEU A 26 34.25 3.03 1.18
N SER A 27 34.97 4.08 0.76
CA SER A 27 34.50 5.46 0.89
C SER A 27 33.73 5.98 -0.33
N GLU A 28 33.78 5.28 -1.47
CA GLU A 28 33.00 5.60 -2.66
C GLU A 28 32.47 4.32 -3.29
N VAL A 29 31.19 4.10 -3.14
CA VAL A 29 30.43 3.08 -3.88
C VAL A 29 29.87 3.76 -5.11
N GLN A 30 30.35 3.38 -6.29
CA GLN A 30 29.80 3.85 -7.53
C GLN A 30 28.84 2.80 -8.06
N LEU A 31 27.57 3.17 -8.20
CA LEU A 31 26.57 2.33 -8.85
C LEU A 31 27.01 2.05 -10.29
N SER A 32 27.35 0.80 -10.60
CA SER A 32 27.68 0.36 -11.97
C SER A 32 26.43 -0.03 -12.77
N VAL A 33 25.26 0.37 -12.31
CA VAL A 33 24.02 0.14 -13.04
C VAL A 33 24.03 1.06 -14.26
N THR A 34 24.32 0.51 -15.42
CA THR A 34 24.13 1.24 -16.67
C THR A 34 22.64 1.42 -16.90
N HIS A 35 22.21 2.54 -17.53
CA HIS A 35 20.82 2.86 -17.89
C HIS A 35 20.03 1.64 -18.39
N ARG A 36 20.65 0.82 -19.23
CA ARG A 36 20.08 -0.37 -19.84
C ARG A 36 19.74 -1.49 -18.84
N ARG A 37 20.30 -1.47 -17.63
CA ARG A 37 20.02 -2.47 -16.60
C ARG A 37 18.91 -2.02 -15.64
N LEU A 38 18.77 -0.73 -15.38
CA LEU A 38 17.63 -0.20 -14.64
C LEU A 38 16.32 -0.44 -15.37
N ASP A 39 16.32 -0.23 -16.71
CA ASP A 39 15.16 -0.49 -17.55
C ASP A 39 14.74 -1.98 -17.62
N GLU A 40 15.67 -2.90 -17.30
CA GLU A 40 15.42 -4.35 -17.29
C GLU A 40 14.96 -4.88 -15.92
N LEU A 41 15.06 -4.08 -14.83
CA LEU A 41 14.64 -4.47 -13.49
C LEU A 41 13.12 -4.32 -13.32
N HIS A 42 12.54 -5.11 -12.42
CA HIS A 42 11.16 -4.88 -11.97
C HIS A 42 11.07 -3.55 -11.21
N PRO A 43 9.97 -2.78 -11.29
CA PRO A 43 9.79 -1.56 -10.51
C PRO A 43 10.05 -1.73 -9.01
N ALA A 44 9.57 -2.80 -8.40
CA ALA A 44 9.83 -3.13 -6.99
C ALA A 44 11.34 -3.33 -6.67
N ASP A 45 12.13 -3.91 -7.59
CA ASP A 45 13.58 -4.01 -7.41
C ASP A 45 14.26 -2.63 -7.50
N VAL A 46 13.69 -1.72 -8.30
CA VAL A 46 14.16 -0.33 -8.43
C VAL A 46 13.81 0.46 -7.16
N ALA A 47 12.61 0.29 -6.62
CA ALA A 47 12.16 0.85 -5.34
C ALA A 47 13.12 0.46 -4.21
N ASP A 48 13.36 -0.85 -4.02
CA ASP A 48 14.34 -1.38 -3.04
C ASP A 48 15.72 -0.72 -3.14
N ILE A 49 16.17 -0.42 -4.36
CA ILE A 49 17.46 0.27 -4.60
C ILE A 49 17.35 1.73 -4.18
N LEU A 50 16.30 2.43 -4.57
CA LEU A 50 16.11 3.86 -4.28
C LEU A 50 16.02 4.13 -2.78
N GLU A 51 15.35 3.28 -2.02
CA GLU A 51 15.20 3.37 -0.57
C GLU A 51 16.52 3.26 0.18
N GLN A 52 17.43 2.43 -0.33
CA GLN A 52 18.74 2.20 0.29
C GLN A 52 19.78 3.27 -0.03
N LEU A 53 19.49 4.20 -0.94
CA LEU A 53 20.42 5.24 -1.38
C LEU A 53 20.26 6.51 -0.54
N ASP A 54 21.38 7.24 -0.37
CA ASP A 54 21.31 8.60 0.15
C ASP A 54 20.60 9.55 -0.86
N PRO A 55 20.06 10.70 -0.41
CA PRO A 55 19.27 11.59 -1.28
C PRO A 55 19.96 12.03 -2.58
N GLN A 56 21.30 12.20 -2.57
CA GLN A 56 22.04 12.61 -3.77
C GLN A 56 22.19 11.45 -4.76
N GLN A 57 22.46 10.26 -4.27
CA GLN A 57 22.55 9.04 -5.07
C GLN A 57 21.18 8.68 -5.63
N ARG A 58 20.14 8.76 -4.81
CA ARG A 58 18.73 8.53 -5.19
C ARG A 58 18.33 9.45 -6.36
N ALA A 59 18.53 10.75 -6.21
CA ALA A 59 18.24 11.71 -7.27
C ALA A 59 19.03 11.43 -8.56
N SER A 60 20.28 10.98 -8.44
CA SER A 60 21.10 10.61 -9.61
C SER A 60 20.59 9.38 -10.34
N VAL A 61 20.18 8.34 -9.63
CA VAL A 61 19.59 7.12 -10.21
C VAL A 61 18.25 7.43 -10.85
N PHE A 62 17.39 8.14 -10.11
CA PHE A 62 16.05 8.52 -10.54
C PHE A 62 16.05 9.39 -11.82
N ALA A 63 17.01 10.29 -11.98
CA ALA A 63 17.15 11.12 -13.17
C ALA A 63 17.43 10.32 -14.47
N HIS A 64 17.68 9.03 -14.34
CA HIS A 64 17.96 8.14 -15.47
C HIS A 64 16.76 7.22 -15.81
N LEU A 65 15.72 7.20 -14.99
CA LEU A 65 14.47 6.51 -15.28
C LEU A 65 13.62 7.34 -16.24
N ASP A 66 12.92 6.70 -17.14
CA ASP A 66 11.82 7.33 -17.87
C ASP A 66 10.61 7.56 -16.94
N ASP A 67 9.63 8.35 -17.40
CA ASP A 67 8.53 8.79 -16.55
C ASP A 67 7.64 7.63 -16.08
N SER A 68 7.37 6.64 -16.92
CA SER A 68 6.58 5.45 -16.56
C SER A 68 7.29 4.64 -15.48
N ARG A 69 8.57 4.32 -15.71
CA ARG A 69 9.40 3.58 -14.75
C ARG A 69 9.60 4.31 -13.43
N ALA A 70 9.73 5.63 -13.51
CA ALA A 70 9.86 6.47 -12.33
C ALA A 70 8.59 6.43 -11.47
N THR A 71 7.42 6.53 -12.11
CA THR A 71 6.11 6.42 -11.46
C THR A 71 5.91 5.05 -10.84
N GLU A 72 6.07 3.97 -11.61
CA GLU A 72 5.95 2.60 -11.13
C GLU A 72 6.90 2.30 -9.95
N ALA A 73 8.15 2.81 -10.00
CA ALA A 73 9.10 2.59 -8.91
C ALA A 73 8.73 3.35 -7.64
N ILE A 74 8.11 4.52 -7.74
CA ILE A 74 7.64 5.26 -6.57
C ILE A 74 6.42 4.56 -5.95
N SER A 75 5.45 4.08 -6.74
CA SER A 75 4.29 3.34 -6.22
C SER A 75 4.67 2.05 -5.48
N GLU A 76 5.82 1.45 -5.81
CA GLU A 76 6.34 0.25 -5.14
C GLU A 76 7.25 0.53 -3.92
N MET A 77 7.48 1.80 -3.58
CA MET A 77 8.27 2.17 -2.38
C MET A 77 7.41 2.06 -1.11
N GLU A 78 8.05 1.85 0.06
CA GLU A 78 7.37 1.97 1.34
C GLU A 78 6.86 3.42 1.55
N ASP A 79 5.66 3.60 2.10
CA ASP A 79 4.94 4.89 2.22
C ASP A 79 5.79 6.00 2.83
N GLU A 80 6.58 5.68 3.87
CA GLU A 80 7.45 6.66 4.54
C GLU A 80 8.50 7.28 3.59
N TYR A 81 8.95 6.53 2.56
CA TYR A 81 9.91 7.01 1.57
C TYR A 81 9.26 7.71 0.39
N GLN A 82 8.03 7.31 0.01
CA GLN A 82 7.30 7.92 -1.11
C GLN A 82 7.09 9.41 -0.89
N ALA A 83 6.49 9.80 0.23
CA ALA A 83 6.18 11.20 0.55
C ALA A 83 7.47 12.04 0.70
N GLU A 84 8.51 11.52 1.40
CA GLU A 84 9.80 12.20 1.52
C GLU A 84 10.43 12.45 0.14
N PHE A 85 10.40 11.44 -0.72
CA PHE A 85 11.00 11.52 -2.04
C PHE A 85 10.28 12.53 -2.94
N ILE A 86 8.95 12.53 -2.94
CA ILE A 86 8.13 13.49 -3.69
C ILE A 86 8.31 14.92 -3.16
N ASP A 87 8.47 15.11 -1.85
CA ASP A 87 8.71 16.45 -1.28
C ASP A 87 10.04 17.05 -1.72
N ASP A 88 11.07 16.23 -1.89
CA ASP A 88 12.40 16.61 -2.35
C ASP A 88 12.45 16.96 -3.85
N LEU A 89 11.47 16.53 -4.65
CA LEU A 89 11.43 16.79 -6.09
C LEU A 89 10.98 18.24 -6.40
N PRO A 90 11.43 18.80 -7.54
CA PRO A 90 10.85 20.03 -8.08
C PRO A 90 9.34 19.86 -8.32
N ASP A 91 8.54 20.85 -7.90
CA ASP A 91 7.07 20.77 -7.91
C ASP A 91 6.48 20.33 -9.26
N ALA A 92 7.01 20.84 -10.38
CA ALA A 92 6.53 20.46 -11.70
C ALA A 92 6.76 18.97 -12.01
N ARG A 93 7.91 18.42 -11.57
CA ARG A 93 8.25 17.01 -11.78
C ARG A 93 7.41 16.11 -10.86
N ALA A 94 7.29 16.49 -9.59
CA ALA A 94 6.45 15.80 -8.62
C ALA A 94 4.98 15.73 -9.10
N ALA A 95 4.42 16.84 -9.57
CA ALA A 95 3.06 16.90 -10.09
C ALA A 95 2.85 16.03 -11.35
N GLU A 96 3.85 15.93 -12.22
CA GLU A 96 3.81 15.07 -13.41
C GLU A 96 3.80 13.59 -13.02
N LEU A 97 4.66 13.18 -12.09
CA LEU A 97 4.74 11.80 -11.62
C LEU A 97 3.47 11.37 -10.91
N ILE A 98 3.01 12.14 -9.91
CA ILE A 98 1.77 11.85 -9.20
C ILE A 98 0.55 11.84 -10.14
N GLY A 99 0.52 12.71 -11.15
CA GLY A 99 -0.56 12.74 -12.14
C GLY A 99 -0.58 11.53 -13.09
N ASN A 100 0.48 10.73 -13.13
CA ASN A 100 0.57 9.50 -13.91
C ASN A 100 0.41 8.22 -13.05
N MET A 101 0.27 8.37 -11.73
CA MET A 101 -0.01 7.26 -10.80
C MET A 101 -1.49 6.87 -10.81
N ASP A 102 -1.79 5.72 -10.26
CA ASP A 102 -3.15 5.36 -9.92
C ASP A 102 -3.71 6.35 -8.89
N PRO A 103 -5.00 6.74 -9.00
CA PRO A 103 -5.56 7.82 -8.18
C PRO A 103 -5.50 7.58 -6.67
N ASP A 104 -5.59 6.35 -6.22
CA ASP A 104 -5.45 5.90 -4.84
C ASP A 104 -4.02 6.10 -4.34
N ASP A 105 -3.01 5.52 -5.01
CA ASP A 105 -1.59 5.74 -4.71
C ASP A 105 -1.25 7.23 -4.65
N ALA A 106 -1.71 7.98 -5.67
CA ALA A 106 -1.52 9.42 -5.72
C ALA A 106 -2.17 10.15 -4.53
N ALA A 107 -3.34 9.70 -4.08
CA ALA A 107 -4.04 10.28 -2.93
C ALA A 107 -3.30 10.00 -1.62
N ASP A 108 -2.73 8.82 -1.45
CA ASP A 108 -1.99 8.43 -0.25
C ASP A 108 -0.70 9.24 -0.14
N ILE A 109 0.07 9.34 -1.20
CA ILE A 109 1.26 10.21 -1.22
C ILE A 109 0.88 11.67 -0.92
N VAL A 110 -0.17 12.21 -1.56
CA VAL A 110 -0.59 13.60 -1.36
C VAL A 110 -1.10 13.84 0.06
N ARG A 111 -1.71 12.84 0.72
CA ARG A 111 -2.16 12.90 2.11
C ARG A 111 -1.00 13.11 3.08
N ASP A 112 0.13 12.47 2.82
CA ASP A 112 1.32 12.50 3.68
C ASP A 112 2.23 13.69 3.43
N LEU A 113 2.04 14.42 2.32
CA LEU A 113 2.81 15.62 2.01
C LEU A 113 2.44 16.81 2.91
N PRO A 114 3.39 17.75 3.13
CA PRO A 114 3.06 19.05 3.73
C PRO A 114 1.96 19.76 2.92
N TYR A 115 0.96 20.33 3.62
CA TYR A 115 -0.22 20.94 3.01
C TYR A 115 0.09 21.92 1.86
N GLU A 116 1.14 22.77 2.01
CA GLU A 116 1.53 23.74 0.98
C GLU A 116 2.07 23.05 -0.28
N LYS A 117 2.81 21.95 -0.11
CA LYS A 117 3.32 21.11 -1.21
C LYS A 117 2.16 20.42 -1.91
N ALA A 118 1.31 19.68 -1.18
CA ALA A 118 0.13 18.99 -1.68
C ALA A 118 -0.75 19.92 -2.55
N GLU A 119 -1.13 21.09 -2.02
CA GLU A 119 -1.94 22.08 -2.76
C GLU A 119 -1.22 22.65 -3.99
N THR A 120 0.10 22.74 -3.96
CA THR A 120 0.89 23.18 -5.11
C THR A 120 0.89 22.13 -6.22
N LEU A 121 1.10 20.87 -5.86
CA LEU A 121 1.09 19.76 -6.81
C LEU A 121 -0.29 19.61 -7.44
N LEU A 122 -1.37 19.57 -6.66
CA LEU A 122 -2.75 19.48 -7.14
C LEU A 122 -3.16 20.65 -8.06
N ARG A 123 -2.50 21.81 -7.97
CA ARG A 123 -2.72 22.93 -8.91
C ARG A 123 -1.92 22.79 -10.20
N LEU A 124 -0.81 22.10 -10.19
CA LEU A 124 0.05 21.88 -11.35
C LEU A 124 -0.42 20.71 -12.21
N MET A 125 -1.12 19.76 -11.62
CA MET A 125 -1.71 18.60 -12.29
C MET A 125 -2.85 18.97 -13.24
N GLY A 126 -3.28 18.01 -14.06
CA GLY A 126 -4.53 18.07 -14.84
C GLY A 126 -5.75 18.30 -13.96
N VAL A 127 -6.75 19.03 -14.50
CA VAL A 127 -7.97 19.35 -13.72
C VAL A 127 -8.74 18.09 -13.34
N GLU A 128 -8.75 17.08 -14.21
CA GLU A 128 -9.46 15.82 -14.01
C GLU A 128 -8.76 14.98 -12.94
N ASP A 129 -7.45 14.78 -13.06
CA ASP A 129 -6.63 14.01 -12.11
C ASP A 129 -6.67 14.63 -10.71
N ALA A 130 -6.47 15.96 -10.61
CA ALA A 130 -6.55 16.66 -9.34
C ALA A 130 -7.96 16.60 -8.70
N ALA A 131 -9.04 16.53 -9.48
CA ALA A 131 -10.38 16.38 -8.96
C ALA A 131 -10.63 14.97 -8.41
N GLU A 132 -10.06 13.96 -9.06
CA GLU A 132 -10.17 12.57 -8.64
C GLU A 132 -9.40 12.33 -7.33
N ILE A 133 -8.15 12.76 -7.26
CA ILE A 133 -7.34 12.70 -6.03
C ILE A 133 -8.04 13.44 -4.88
N ARG A 134 -8.57 14.67 -5.11
CA ARG A 134 -9.32 15.39 -4.08
C ARG A 134 -10.58 14.65 -3.61
N ARG A 135 -11.21 13.89 -4.48
CA ARG A 135 -12.37 13.06 -4.12
C ARG A 135 -11.93 11.95 -3.16
N LEU A 136 -10.82 11.28 -3.44
CA LEU A 136 -10.27 10.22 -2.59
C LEU A 136 -9.76 10.78 -1.26
N LEU A 137 -9.08 11.91 -1.24
CA LEU A 137 -8.68 12.63 -0.03
C LEU A 137 -9.87 13.04 0.87
N GLY A 138 -11.09 13.03 0.36
CA GLY A 138 -12.31 13.26 1.14
C GLY A 138 -12.72 12.10 2.03
N TYR A 139 -12.19 10.90 1.80
CA TYR A 139 -12.41 9.74 2.65
C TYR A 139 -11.37 9.69 3.76
N LYS A 140 -11.75 9.04 4.86
CA LYS A 140 -10.87 8.88 6.02
C LYS A 140 -9.83 7.82 5.67
N ASP A 141 -8.59 8.09 5.99
CA ASP A 141 -7.50 7.14 5.98
C ASP A 141 -7.78 5.93 6.89
N GLY A 142 -7.25 4.74 6.53
CA GLY A 142 -7.54 3.50 7.26
C GLY A 142 -8.97 2.99 7.06
N THR A 143 -9.63 3.33 5.96
CA THR A 143 -10.97 2.84 5.62
C THR A 143 -11.06 2.40 4.16
N ALA A 144 -12.06 1.58 3.83
CA ALA A 144 -12.32 1.15 2.44
C ALA A 144 -12.38 2.32 1.44
N GLY A 145 -12.89 3.48 1.86
CA GLY A 145 -12.94 4.67 1.01
C GLY A 145 -11.58 5.34 0.81
N GLY A 146 -10.67 5.24 1.79
CA GLY A 146 -9.29 5.70 1.70
C GLY A 146 -8.43 4.79 0.81
N MET A 147 -8.65 3.48 0.92
CA MET A 147 -7.91 2.42 0.23
C MET A 147 -8.43 2.13 -1.20
N MET A 148 -9.65 2.59 -1.58
CA MET A 148 -10.27 2.21 -2.84
C MET A 148 -9.67 2.94 -4.04
N THR A 149 -9.51 2.21 -5.15
CA THR A 149 -9.31 2.82 -6.46
C THR A 149 -10.63 3.17 -7.14
N THR A 150 -10.61 4.22 -7.94
CA THR A 150 -11.74 4.61 -8.80
C THR A 150 -11.59 4.09 -10.23
N GLN A 151 -10.49 3.44 -10.53
CA GLN A 151 -10.19 2.84 -11.83
C GLN A 151 -10.83 1.45 -11.95
N PHE A 152 -12.11 1.39 -12.20
CA PHE A 152 -12.85 0.16 -12.43
C PHE A 152 -13.69 0.23 -13.72
N VAL A 153 -14.01 -0.92 -14.27
CA VAL A 153 -14.85 -1.01 -15.48
C VAL A 153 -16.30 -1.30 -15.10
N ALA A 154 -17.19 -0.36 -15.39
CA ALA A 154 -18.64 -0.54 -15.21
C ALA A 154 -19.38 -0.38 -16.52
N VAL A 155 -20.39 -1.23 -16.73
CA VAL A 155 -21.27 -1.19 -17.89
C VAL A 155 -22.73 -1.30 -17.44
N PRO A 156 -23.68 -0.69 -18.20
CA PRO A 156 -25.08 -0.84 -17.90
C PRO A 156 -25.55 -2.30 -18.14
N LYS A 157 -26.53 -2.76 -17.37
CA LYS A 157 -27.14 -4.10 -17.54
C LYS A 157 -27.66 -4.41 -18.93
N THR A 158 -27.93 -3.36 -19.72
CA THR A 158 -28.40 -3.42 -21.11
C THR A 158 -27.30 -3.54 -22.15
N ALA A 159 -26.02 -3.38 -21.76
CA ALA A 159 -24.89 -3.61 -22.63
C ALA A 159 -24.81 -5.09 -23.01
N THR A 160 -24.35 -5.36 -24.23
CA THR A 160 -24.05 -6.73 -24.67
C THR A 160 -22.63 -7.12 -24.30
N VAL A 161 -22.32 -8.40 -24.38
CA VAL A 161 -20.96 -8.92 -24.26
C VAL A 161 -20.02 -8.26 -25.30
N ALA A 162 -20.51 -8.05 -26.54
CA ALA A 162 -19.74 -7.38 -27.58
C ALA A 162 -19.43 -5.93 -27.21
N ASP A 163 -20.42 -5.16 -26.73
CA ASP A 163 -20.22 -3.77 -26.29
C ASP A 163 -19.20 -3.69 -25.15
N THR A 164 -19.29 -4.61 -24.20
CA THR A 164 -18.38 -4.68 -23.06
C THR A 164 -16.93 -4.98 -23.48
N ILE A 165 -16.75 -5.89 -24.44
CA ILE A 165 -15.42 -6.19 -24.99
C ILE A 165 -14.83 -4.96 -25.71
N GLU A 166 -15.64 -4.17 -26.41
CA GLU A 166 -15.15 -2.94 -27.02
C GLU A 166 -14.75 -1.88 -25.99
N VAL A 167 -15.49 -1.76 -24.86
CA VAL A 167 -15.09 -0.90 -23.74
C VAL A 167 -13.73 -1.33 -23.21
N LEU A 168 -13.54 -2.63 -22.93
CA LEU A 168 -12.29 -3.18 -22.42
C LEU A 168 -11.10 -2.98 -23.38
N ARG A 169 -11.33 -3.09 -24.70
CA ARG A 169 -10.30 -2.84 -25.72
C ARG A 169 -9.89 -1.38 -25.85
N ALA A 170 -10.72 -0.48 -25.40
CA ALA A 170 -10.47 0.96 -25.46
C ALA A 170 -9.69 1.47 -24.24
N LEU A 171 -9.53 0.63 -23.20
CA LEU A 171 -8.73 0.96 -22.01
C LEU A 171 -7.25 1.09 -22.38
N PRO A 172 -6.49 1.93 -21.69
CA PRO A 172 -5.04 1.93 -21.74
C PRO A 172 -4.46 0.55 -21.45
N GLU A 173 -3.26 0.26 -21.97
CA GLU A 173 -2.62 -1.07 -21.83
C GLU A 173 -2.18 -1.31 -20.37
N ASP A 174 -1.94 -0.25 -19.64
CA ASP A 174 -1.54 -0.17 -18.23
C ASP A 174 -2.71 -0.01 -17.24
N HIS A 175 -3.96 -0.15 -17.69
CA HIS A 175 -5.12 -0.04 -16.80
C HIS A 175 -5.12 -1.14 -15.74
N PRO A 176 -5.10 -0.80 -14.42
CA PRO A 176 -4.69 -1.71 -13.35
C PRO A 176 -5.63 -2.90 -13.14
N THR A 177 -6.93 -2.75 -13.22
CA THR A 177 -7.87 -3.80 -12.83
C THR A 177 -8.85 -4.21 -13.92
N VAL A 178 -8.53 -5.27 -14.66
CA VAL A 178 -9.42 -5.83 -15.69
C VAL A 178 -9.94 -7.23 -15.31
N HIS A 179 -9.90 -7.64 -14.06
CA HIS A 179 -10.38 -8.98 -13.67
C HIS A 179 -11.90 -9.09 -13.70
N TYR A 180 -12.60 -8.00 -13.38
CA TYR A 180 -14.05 -7.92 -13.33
C TYR A 180 -14.59 -6.72 -14.08
N VAL A 181 -15.81 -6.89 -14.58
CA VAL A 181 -16.67 -5.83 -15.10
C VAL A 181 -17.88 -5.74 -14.19
N TYR A 182 -18.12 -4.56 -13.64
CA TYR A 182 -19.25 -4.27 -12.78
C TYR A 182 -20.48 -3.88 -13.60
N ILE A 183 -21.64 -4.39 -13.25
CA ILE A 183 -22.88 -4.13 -13.93
C ILE A 183 -23.72 -3.18 -13.09
N THR A 184 -24.12 -2.06 -13.68
CA THR A 184 -24.87 -1.02 -12.98
C THR A 184 -26.22 -0.76 -13.65
N ASP A 185 -27.10 -0.07 -12.92
CA ASP A 185 -28.28 0.56 -13.49
C ASP A 185 -27.96 1.97 -14.04
N GLU A 186 -28.98 2.67 -14.48
CA GLU A 186 -28.88 4.03 -15.04
C GLU A 186 -28.47 5.11 -14.01
N TYR A 187 -28.51 4.78 -12.72
CA TYR A 187 -28.10 5.65 -11.61
C TYR A 187 -26.73 5.30 -11.03
N GLY A 188 -26.03 4.31 -11.61
CA GLY A 188 -24.74 3.83 -11.12
C GLY A 188 -24.82 2.84 -9.97
N LYS A 189 -26.04 2.36 -9.63
CA LYS A 189 -26.21 1.35 -8.60
C LYS A 189 -25.66 0.02 -9.06
N LEU A 190 -24.84 -0.60 -8.23
CA LEU A 190 -24.27 -1.92 -8.49
C LEU A 190 -25.37 -2.99 -8.49
N LEU A 191 -25.44 -3.75 -9.58
CA LEU A 191 -26.41 -4.83 -9.77
C LEU A 191 -25.78 -6.21 -9.84
N GLY A 192 -24.53 -6.30 -10.32
CA GLY A 192 -23.86 -7.55 -10.56
C GLY A 192 -22.41 -7.37 -10.96
N VAL A 193 -21.73 -8.49 -11.12
CA VAL A 193 -20.35 -8.55 -11.57
C VAL A 193 -20.16 -9.70 -12.56
N ASN A 194 -19.27 -9.49 -13.54
CA ASN A 194 -18.84 -10.54 -14.46
C ASN A 194 -17.32 -10.56 -14.54
N SER A 195 -16.74 -11.75 -14.53
CA SER A 195 -15.32 -11.92 -14.82
C SER A 195 -15.06 -11.85 -16.33
N LEU A 196 -13.83 -11.54 -16.74
CA LEU A 196 -13.41 -11.66 -18.15
C LEU A 196 -13.67 -13.05 -18.72
N ARG A 197 -13.55 -14.11 -17.90
CA ARG A 197 -13.87 -15.48 -18.30
C ARG A 197 -15.32 -15.59 -18.73
N THR A 198 -16.25 -14.92 -18.06
CA THR A 198 -17.68 -14.93 -18.42
C THR A 198 -17.88 -14.36 -19.82
N LEU A 199 -17.20 -13.26 -20.18
CA LEU A 199 -17.30 -12.64 -21.51
C LEU A 199 -16.83 -13.58 -22.63
N VAL A 200 -15.84 -14.43 -22.36
CA VAL A 200 -15.33 -15.40 -23.34
C VAL A 200 -16.29 -16.58 -23.53
N LEU A 201 -17.05 -16.95 -22.48
CA LEU A 201 -17.92 -18.13 -22.50
C LEU A 201 -19.29 -17.88 -23.12
N TYR A 202 -19.77 -16.64 -23.13
CA TYR A 202 -21.08 -16.29 -23.64
C TYR A 202 -21.03 -15.69 -25.06
N ASN A 203 -22.16 -15.81 -25.78
CA ASN A 203 -22.27 -15.22 -27.10
C ASN A 203 -22.27 -13.69 -27.04
N ALA A 204 -21.77 -13.07 -28.07
CA ALA A 204 -21.57 -11.62 -28.18
C ALA A 204 -22.84 -10.78 -28.03
N ASP A 205 -23.99 -11.35 -28.35
CA ASP A 205 -25.32 -10.71 -28.30
C ASP A 205 -26.03 -10.83 -26.94
N ARG A 206 -25.45 -11.57 -25.98
CA ARG A 206 -26.03 -11.70 -24.62
C ARG A 206 -25.91 -10.38 -23.86
N LEU A 207 -26.98 -10.02 -23.16
CA LEU A 207 -26.96 -8.86 -22.26
C LEU A 207 -26.19 -9.18 -20.98
N MET A 208 -25.43 -8.20 -20.52
CA MET A 208 -24.62 -8.30 -19.29
C MET A 208 -25.52 -8.56 -18.08
N GLY A 209 -26.70 -7.93 -18.01
CA GLY A 209 -27.67 -8.16 -16.96
C GLY A 209 -28.28 -9.58 -16.91
N ASP A 210 -28.26 -10.34 -18.05
CA ASP A 210 -28.78 -11.70 -18.09
C ASP A 210 -27.75 -12.75 -17.62
N ILE A 211 -26.48 -12.40 -17.58
CA ILE A 211 -25.36 -13.30 -17.32
C ILE A 211 -24.54 -12.91 -16.10
N MET A 212 -24.88 -11.80 -15.45
CA MET A 212 -24.17 -11.30 -14.27
C MET A 212 -24.38 -12.23 -13.08
N TYR A 213 -23.38 -12.25 -12.21
CA TYR A 213 -23.48 -12.76 -10.87
C TYR A 213 -23.99 -11.64 -9.96
N ASP A 214 -25.12 -11.85 -9.28
CA ASP A 214 -25.83 -10.84 -8.50
C ASP A 214 -25.74 -11.01 -6.97
N ASP A 215 -25.12 -12.10 -6.50
CA ASP A 215 -24.82 -12.31 -5.08
C ASP A 215 -23.44 -11.68 -4.75
N ILE A 216 -23.41 -10.34 -4.67
CA ILE A 216 -22.19 -9.57 -4.56
C ILE A 216 -21.90 -9.26 -3.10
N ILE A 217 -20.65 -9.50 -2.69
CA ILE A 217 -20.10 -8.98 -1.45
C ILE A 217 -19.54 -7.59 -1.75
N SER A 218 -19.93 -6.59 -0.96
CA SER A 218 -19.50 -5.20 -1.10
C SER A 218 -19.36 -4.57 0.28
N CYS A 219 -18.55 -3.53 0.39
CA CYS A 219 -18.36 -2.78 1.63
C CYS A 219 -18.82 -1.32 1.48
N LEU A 220 -18.98 -0.63 2.63
CA LEU A 220 -19.19 0.81 2.67
C LEU A 220 -17.83 1.53 2.75
N PRO A 221 -17.73 2.77 2.26
CA PRO A 221 -16.47 3.52 2.30
C PRO A 221 -16.00 3.86 3.72
N SER A 222 -16.85 3.68 4.74
CA SER A 222 -16.52 3.92 6.15
C SER A 222 -16.09 2.67 6.91
N GLU A 223 -16.09 1.50 6.28
CA GLU A 223 -15.60 0.27 6.91
C GLU A 223 -14.09 0.33 7.08
N GLU A 224 -13.59 -0.18 8.20
CA GLU A 224 -12.15 -0.17 8.51
C GLU A 224 -11.43 -1.13 7.54
N GLU A 225 -10.23 -0.75 7.10
CA GLU A 225 -9.48 -1.45 6.06
C GLU A 225 -9.15 -2.91 6.42
N GLU A 226 -8.85 -3.18 7.69
CA GLU A 226 -8.53 -4.54 8.14
C GLU A 226 -9.74 -5.48 8.05
N ASP A 227 -10.95 -4.98 8.32
CA ASP A 227 -12.18 -5.76 8.18
C ASP A 227 -12.47 -6.06 6.71
N VAL A 228 -12.25 -5.10 5.82
CA VAL A 228 -12.41 -5.24 4.36
C VAL A 228 -11.37 -6.21 3.81
N ALA A 229 -10.12 -6.07 4.20
CA ALA A 229 -9.04 -6.98 3.82
C ALA A 229 -9.32 -8.41 4.28
N ALA A 230 -9.77 -8.59 5.54
CA ALA A 230 -10.15 -9.91 6.06
C ALA A 230 -11.28 -10.55 5.24
N ASP A 231 -12.28 -9.78 4.81
CA ASP A 231 -13.39 -10.29 3.97
C ASP A 231 -12.94 -10.60 2.54
N ILE A 232 -12.04 -9.81 1.93
CA ILE A 232 -11.41 -10.10 0.63
C ILE A 232 -10.75 -11.48 0.66
N PHE A 233 -9.90 -11.74 1.65
CA PHE A 233 -9.20 -13.03 1.77
C PHE A 233 -10.12 -14.18 2.15
N LYS A 234 -11.10 -13.96 3.03
CA LYS A 234 -12.05 -14.98 3.47
C LYS A 234 -12.95 -15.48 2.34
N TYR A 235 -13.35 -14.59 1.45
CA TYR A 235 -14.26 -14.90 0.35
C TYR A 235 -13.54 -15.13 -0.99
N ASP A 236 -12.20 -15.03 -1.01
CA ASP A 236 -11.35 -15.19 -2.20
C ASP A 236 -11.80 -14.25 -3.35
N ILE A 237 -11.96 -12.97 -3.02
CA ILE A 237 -12.45 -11.94 -3.93
C ILE A 237 -11.24 -11.16 -4.47
N PRO A 238 -10.97 -11.13 -5.80
CA PRO A 238 -9.86 -10.37 -6.37
C PRO A 238 -10.00 -8.85 -6.25
N ALA A 239 -11.23 -8.34 -6.17
CA ALA A 239 -11.51 -6.93 -5.94
C ALA A 239 -12.91 -6.76 -5.35
N MET A 240 -13.01 -6.05 -4.23
CA MET A 240 -14.26 -5.80 -3.52
C MET A 240 -14.85 -4.45 -3.91
N PRO A 241 -16.10 -4.39 -4.41
CA PRO A 241 -16.75 -3.13 -4.71
C PRO A 241 -17.11 -2.35 -3.44
N VAL A 242 -16.80 -1.05 -3.46
CA VAL A 242 -17.17 -0.07 -2.45
C VAL A 242 -18.43 0.65 -2.92
N VAL A 243 -19.49 0.61 -2.13
CA VAL A 243 -20.77 1.22 -2.49
C VAL A 243 -21.25 2.19 -1.41
N ASP A 244 -22.01 3.23 -1.82
CA ASP A 244 -22.67 4.11 -0.87
C ASP A 244 -23.89 3.45 -0.22
N GLU A 245 -24.56 4.16 0.71
CA GLU A 245 -25.78 3.70 1.41
C GLU A 245 -26.95 3.41 0.44
N HIS A 246 -26.90 3.88 -0.79
CA HIS A 246 -27.90 3.65 -1.83
C HIS A 246 -27.52 2.50 -2.77
N GLY A 247 -26.31 1.95 -2.60
CA GLY A 247 -25.72 0.90 -3.42
C GLY A 247 -25.07 1.41 -4.70
N THR A 248 -24.79 2.72 -4.81
CA THR A 248 -24.04 3.29 -5.94
C THR A 248 -22.59 2.89 -5.85
N LEU A 249 -22.01 2.38 -6.93
CA LEU A 249 -20.61 1.98 -6.99
C LEU A 249 -19.71 3.23 -6.95
N LEU A 250 -18.82 3.29 -5.96
CA LEU A 250 -17.91 4.41 -5.74
C LEU A 250 -16.48 4.10 -6.17
N GLY A 251 -16.03 2.87 -5.95
CA GLY A 251 -14.70 2.39 -6.20
C GLY A 251 -14.61 0.88 -5.98
N ILE A 252 -13.42 0.36 -6.00
CA ILE A 252 -13.10 -1.03 -5.66
C ILE A 252 -11.85 -1.05 -4.80
N VAL A 253 -11.75 -2.02 -3.91
CA VAL A 253 -10.53 -2.36 -3.17
C VAL A 253 -9.95 -3.61 -3.78
N THR A 254 -8.69 -3.57 -4.16
CA THR A 254 -8.00 -4.70 -4.79
C THR A 254 -7.35 -5.62 -3.76
N THR A 255 -6.81 -6.76 -4.20
CA THR A 255 -6.18 -7.72 -3.27
C THR A 255 -4.80 -7.26 -2.80
N ASP A 256 -4.08 -6.49 -3.61
CA ASP A 256 -2.80 -5.88 -3.29
C ASP A 256 -2.95 -4.86 -2.16
N ASP A 257 -3.85 -3.87 -2.29
CA ASP A 257 -4.16 -2.90 -1.23
C ASP A 257 -4.62 -3.59 0.08
N ALA A 258 -5.47 -4.63 -0.07
CA ALA A 258 -5.90 -5.44 1.07
C ALA A 258 -4.75 -6.21 1.74
N TRP A 259 -3.68 -6.53 1.00
CA TRP A 259 -2.51 -7.17 1.57
C TRP A 259 -1.69 -6.19 2.41
N ASP A 260 -1.50 -4.97 1.93
CA ASP A 260 -0.76 -3.91 2.60
C ASP A 260 -1.45 -3.53 3.93
N ALA A 261 -2.77 -3.38 3.94
CA ALA A 261 -3.57 -3.16 5.15
C ALA A 261 -3.37 -4.23 6.23
N ILE A 262 -3.20 -5.51 5.85
CA ILE A 262 -2.90 -6.59 6.82
C ILE A 262 -1.44 -6.56 7.29
N GLU A 263 -0.50 -6.21 6.43
CA GLU A 263 0.92 -6.14 6.78
C GLU A 263 1.16 -5.05 7.81
N ASP A 264 0.51 -3.91 7.67
CA ASP A 264 0.55 -2.77 8.59
C ASP A 264 -0.06 -3.09 9.96
N ASP A 265 -1.21 -3.78 10.03
CA ASP A 265 -1.80 -4.25 11.29
C ASP A 265 -0.85 -5.22 12.01
N VAL A 266 -0.25 -6.16 11.31
CA VAL A 266 0.72 -7.11 11.88
C VAL A 266 1.99 -6.40 12.34
N ALA A 267 2.47 -5.39 11.65
CA ALA A 267 3.62 -4.58 12.05
C ALA A 267 3.29 -3.73 13.28
N GLY A 268 2.13 -3.10 13.32
CA GLY A 268 1.61 -2.35 14.46
C GLY A 268 1.42 -3.21 15.71
N ASP A 269 0.91 -4.41 15.55
CA ASP A 269 0.68 -5.36 16.67
C ASP A 269 2.01 -5.91 17.23
N LYS A 270 3.02 -6.16 16.40
CA LYS A 270 4.38 -6.52 16.85
C LYS A 270 5.01 -5.39 17.68
N THR A 271 4.80 -4.15 17.30
CA THR A 271 5.28 -2.98 18.05
C THR A 271 4.57 -2.85 19.39
N LYS A 272 3.24 -3.02 19.43
CA LYS A 272 2.44 -3.04 20.67
C LYS A 272 2.85 -4.20 21.59
N MET A 273 3.06 -5.40 21.05
CA MET A 273 3.53 -6.56 21.82
C MET A 273 4.94 -6.36 22.40
N ASN A 274 5.85 -5.76 21.65
CA ASN A 274 7.19 -5.44 22.14
C ASN A 274 7.15 -4.43 23.28
N VAL A 275 6.34 -3.37 23.16
CA VAL A 275 6.18 -2.37 24.23
C VAL A 275 5.56 -3.00 25.48
N LEU A 276 4.54 -3.84 25.34
CA LEU A 276 3.91 -4.55 26.45
C LEU A 276 4.86 -5.56 27.11
N SER A 277 5.70 -6.27 26.33
CA SER A 277 6.68 -7.20 26.87
C SER A 277 7.78 -6.49 27.64
N ILE A 278 8.30 -5.37 27.15
CA ILE A 278 9.29 -4.53 27.86
C ILE A 278 8.69 -3.94 29.15
N ALA A 279 7.45 -3.45 29.11
CA ALA A 279 6.76 -2.97 30.30
C ALA A 279 6.52 -4.08 31.33
N GLY A 280 6.15 -5.28 30.89
CA GLY A 280 5.99 -6.46 31.74
C GLY A 280 7.29 -6.90 32.42
N ILE A 281 8.42 -6.90 31.70
CA ILE A 281 9.74 -7.25 32.24
C ILE A 281 10.21 -6.22 33.27
N THR A 282 9.96 -4.91 33.01
CA THR A 282 10.33 -3.85 33.97
C THR A 282 9.51 -3.92 35.26
N VAL A 283 8.22 -4.20 35.18
CA VAL A 283 7.33 -4.37 36.37
C VAL A 283 7.74 -5.63 37.15
N ALA A 284 8.01 -6.75 36.49
CA ALA A 284 8.46 -7.98 37.14
C ALA A 284 9.81 -7.80 37.83
N SER A 285 10.76 -7.09 37.22
CA SER A 285 12.06 -6.77 37.82
C SER A 285 11.95 -5.89 39.04
N LEU A 286 11.07 -4.86 39.02
CA LEU A 286 10.81 -3.98 40.16
C LEU A 286 10.12 -4.71 41.32
N MET A 287 9.16 -5.60 41.02
CA MET A 287 8.53 -6.46 42.03
C MET A 287 9.54 -7.45 42.66
N GLY A 288 10.44 -8.03 41.84
CA GLY A 288 11.50 -8.90 42.31
C GLY A 288 12.46 -8.21 43.26
N LEU A 289 12.90 -6.98 42.96
CA LEU A 289 13.71 -6.13 43.82
C LEU A 289 13.01 -5.76 45.11
N PHE A 290 11.72 -5.44 45.03
CA PHE A 290 10.90 -5.11 46.22
C PHE A 290 10.72 -6.31 47.14
N LEU A 291 10.42 -7.50 46.62
CA LEU A 291 10.36 -8.74 47.41
C LEU A 291 11.71 -9.11 48.04
N TYR A 292 12.81 -8.96 47.28
CA TYR A 292 14.16 -9.20 47.81
C TYR A 292 14.50 -8.25 48.95
N SER A 293 14.14 -6.96 48.86
CA SER A 293 14.33 -5.97 49.93
C SER A 293 13.53 -6.31 51.19
N LEU A 294 12.28 -6.79 51.01
CA LEU A 294 11.44 -7.26 52.11
C LEU A 294 12.01 -8.47 52.83
N ILE A 295 12.54 -9.43 52.11
CA ILE A 295 13.23 -10.63 52.66
C ILE A 295 14.47 -10.22 53.46
N LEU A 296 15.27 -9.29 52.93
CA LEU A 296 16.46 -8.79 53.65
C LEU A 296 16.06 -8.04 54.94
N LEU A 297 15.00 -7.26 54.93
CA LEU A 297 14.48 -6.59 56.15
C LEU A 297 13.99 -7.59 57.19
N GLN A 298 13.31 -8.67 56.78
CA GLN A 298 12.89 -9.73 57.70
C GLN A 298 14.08 -10.48 58.31
N LEU A 299 15.07 -10.79 57.50
CA LEU A 299 16.32 -11.45 57.99
C LEU A 299 17.11 -10.55 58.97
N ALA A 300 17.24 -9.27 58.67
CA ALA A 300 17.85 -8.28 59.56
C ALA A 300 17.08 -8.10 60.87
N GLY A 301 15.76 -8.11 60.83
CA GLY A 301 14.90 -8.07 62.04
C GLY A 301 15.02 -9.33 62.90
N SER A 302 15.18 -10.49 62.30
CA SER A 302 15.38 -11.77 63.00
C SER A 302 16.74 -11.84 63.71
N LEU A 303 17.74 -11.19 63.16
CA LEU A 303 19.10 -11.11 63.76
C LEU A 303 19.15 -10.18 64.96
N HIS A 304 18.23 -9.18 65.04
CA HIS A 304 18.19 -8.26 66.18
C HIS A 304 17.40 -8.80 67.39
N LEU A 305 16.53 -9.82 67.18
CA LEU A 305 15.77 -10.44 68.26
C LEU A 305 16.47 -11.65 68.93
N GLY A 306 17.61 -12.15 68.37
CA GLY A 306 18.40 -13.26 68.93
C GLY A 306 19.51 -12.84 69.88
N GLY A 307 19.68 -11.54 70.23
CA GLY A 307 20.77 -10.99 71.00
C GLY A 307 20.45 -10.57 72.46
N LEU A 308 19.28 -10.93 72.97
CA LEU A 308 18.90 -10.55 74.36
C LEU A 308 18.50 -11.77 75.17
N HIS A 309 19.43 -12.67 75.44
CA HIS A 309 19.40 -13.60 76.56
C HIS A 309 20.82 -13.89 77.00
N TYR A 310 21.33 -13.07 77.93
CA TYR A 310 22.20 -13.48 79.03
C TYR A 310 22.12 -12.41 80.11
#